data_27290581bc8fe117aa81fa3a99c14dc2
#
_entry.id   27290581bc8fe117aa81fa3a99c14dc2
#
_cell.length_a   1.000
_cell.length_b   1.000
_cell.length_c   1.000
_cell.angle_alpha   90.00
_cell.angle_beta   90.00
_cell.angle_gamma   90.00
#
_symmetry.space_group_name_H-M   'P 1'
#
loop_
_entity.id
_entity.type
_entity.pdbx_description
1 polymer ?
#
loop_
_entity_poly.entity_id
_entity_poly.type
_entity_poly.pdbx_seq_one_letter_code
_entity_poly.pdbx_strand_id
1 'polypeptide(L)'
;MNIRTRTNDAKSGVAPDFDEESSCLSRRNMILGGATVVAAISLPKNGLASTPLSMTDQPSKNNHGKNDNMNSTTDMPEAAPTFDPTNFTVVPARTFDDLRVGEIFRAPSRTLTDAHASAFQAVSVDNHPIHYDVEYARRHGHTAPVVHGLQVLAFTAPGATLFPQYIGDVFIAFTEASCKFLKEVHAGDTLYPALEIVALTPQGDSGQVTTRATVHNQRGELVLFGEHKYLLRRLTQ
;
A
#
# COMPACT_ATOMS: atom_id res chain seq x y z
N MET A 1 -30.68 -0.56 -68.74
CA MET A 1 -31.09 0.68 -68.03
C MET A 1 -30.01 1.00 -67.00
N ASN A 2 -29.33 2.12 -67.15
CA ASN A 2 -27.99 2.45 -66.66
C ASN A 2 -27.83 2.43 -65.10
N ILE A 3 -26.86 1.67 -64.63
CA ILE A 3 -26.27 1.78 -63.30
C ILE A 3 -25.00 2.61 -63.37
N ARG A 4 -25.02 3.82 -62.78
CA ARG A 4 -23.84 4.66 -62.63
C ARG A 4 -23.10 4.27 -61.36
N THR A 5 -21.90 3.77 -61.49
CA THR A 5 -20.89 3.63 -60.47
C THR A 5 -20.31 5.00 -60.10
N ARG A 6 -20.34 5.39 -58.80
CA ARG A 6 -19.59 6.50 -58.25
C ARG A 6 -18.34 5.96 -57.55
N THR A 7 -17.21 6.33 -58.08
CA THR A 7 -15.87 6.19 -57.46
C THR A 7 -15.72 7.22 -56.34
N ASN A 8 -15.38 6.79 -55.14
CA ASN A 8 -14.95 7.66 -54.03
C ASN A 8 -13.42 7.79 -54.06
N ASP A 9 -12.93 8.98 -54.32
CA ASP A 9 -11.55 9.37 -54.15
C ASP A 9 -11.19 9.47 -52.67
N ALA A 10 -10.23 8.67 -52.21
CA ALA A 10 -9.61 8.76 -50.91
C ALA A 10 -8.63 9.96 -50.89
N LYS A 11 -8.94 10.98 -50.11
CA LYS A 11 -7.97 12.02 -49.75
C LYS A 11 -7.12 11.54 -48.58
N SER A 12 -5.82 11.42 -48.83
CA SER A 12 -4.75 11.24 -47.87
C SER A 12 -4.66 12.45 -46.93
N GLY A 13 -4.96 12.25 -45.67
CA GLY A 13 -4.68 13.20 -44.60
C GLY A 13 -3.29 12.95 -44.04
N VAL A 14 -2.40 13.91 -44.24
CA VAL A 14 -1.06 13.98 -43.68
C VAL A 14 -1.19 14.26 -42.16
N ALA A 15 -0.56 13.42 -41.33
CA ALA A 15 -0.39 13.68 -39.91
C ALA A 15 0.66 14.80 -39.70
N PRO A 16 0.50 15.66 -38.69
CA PRO A 16 1.51 16.65 -38.37
C PRO A 16 2.73 16.02 -37.69
N ASP A 17 3.90 16.27 -38.24
CA ASP A 17 5.22 16.03 -37.65
C ASP A 17 5.35 16.83 -36.34
N PHE A 18 5.72 16.16 -35.26
CA PHE A 18 6.22 16.80 -34.07
C PHE A 18 7.74 16.86 -34.14
N ASP A 19 8.24 18.05 -34.35
CA ASP A 19 9.67 18.35 -34.30
C ASP A 19 10.23 18.07 -32.89
N GLU A 20 11.22 17.19 -32.84
CA GLU A 20 12.14 17.04 -31.72
C GLU A 20 13.08 18.25 -31.64
N GLU A 21 12.75 19.24 -30.80
CA GLU A 21 13.77 20.16 -30.32
C GLU A 21 14.41 19.65 -29.04
N SER A 22 15.60 19.09 -29.24
CA SER A 22 16.56 18.76 -28.22
C SER A 22 17.09 20.03 -27.52
N SER A 23 16.63 20.34 -26.30
CA SER A 23 17.32 21.29 -25.44
C SER A 23 18.18 20.55 -24.42
N CYS A 24 19.45 20.48 -24.73
CA CYS A 24 20.56 20.13 -23.87
C CYS A 24 20.66 21.14 -22.71
N LEU A 25 20.17 20.80 -21.50
CA LEU A 25 20.44 21.59 -20.30
C LEU A 25 21.61 21.00 -19.55
N SER A 26 22.71 21.71 -19.69
CA SER A 26 23.99 21.63 -19.00
C SER A 26 23.81 21.50 -17.47
N ARG A 27 24.45 20.46 -16.91
CA ARG A 27 24.69 20.33 -15.46
C ARG A 27 25.63 21.46 -15.01
N ARG A 28 25.13 22.43 -14.26
CA ARG A 28 25.93 23.32 -13.43
C ARG A 28 25.40 23.33 -12.00
N ASN A 29 26.31 22.94 -11.13
CA ASN A 29 26.30 23.00 -9.70
C ASN A 29 25.50 24.16 -9.11
N MET A 30 24.53 23.83 -8.25
CA MET A 30 23.99 24.78 -7.30
C MET A 30 24.13 24.18 -5.89
N ILE A 31 25.27 24.51 -5.28
CA ILE A 31 25.46 24.39 -3.82
C ILE A 31 24.75 25.60 -3.23
N LEU A 32 23.66 25.40 -2.53
CA LEU A 32 23.06 26.42 -1.68
C LEU A 32 22.80 25.83 -0.30
N GLY A 33 23.37 26.51 0.67
CA GLY A 33 23.46 26.16 2.06
C GLY A 33 22.07 25.92 2.69
N GLY A 34 21.93 24.77 3.31
CA GLY A 34 20.78 24.42 4.12
C GLY A 34 20.82 25.14 5.46
N ALA A 35 19.92 26.08 5.65
CA ALA A 35 19.58 26.55 6.98
C ALA A 35 18.61 25.53 7.59
N THR A 36 19.10 24.72 8.52
CA THR A 36 18.26 23.82 9.32
C THR A 36 17.50 24.67 10.34
N VAL A 37 16.25 24.92 10.10
CA VAL A 37 15.33 25.47 11.11
C VAL A 37 14.87 24.33 11.99
N VAL A 38 15.49 24.17 13.15
CA VAL A 38 15.00 23.30 14.22
C VAL A 38 13.88 24.05 14.92
N ALA A 39 12.62 23.75 14.58
CA ALA A 39 11.48 24.18 15.34
C ALA A 39 11.38 23.32 16.61
N ALA A 40 11.82 23.84 17.74
CA ALA A 40 11.58 23.26 19.04
C ALA A 40 10.11 23.42 19.39
N ILE A 41 9.32 22.34 19.29
CA ILE A 41 7.96 22.28 19.81
C ILE A 41 8.06 22.10 21.31
N SER A 42 7.83 23.21 22.04
CA SER A 42 7.70 23.19 23.48
C SER A 42 6.33 22.64 23.86
N LEU A 43 6.27 21.44 24.39
CA LEU A 43 5.06 20.85 24.95
C LEU A 43 4.77 21.50 26.33
N PRO A 44 3.53 21.94 26.60
CA PRO A 44 3.17 22.42 27.92
C PRO A 44 3.16 21.25 28.92
N LYS A 45 3.89 21.40 30.00
CA LYS A 45 3.83 20.53 31.18
C LYS A 45 2.56 20.85 31.96
N ASN A 46 1.46 20.24 31.59
CA ASN A 46 0.29 20.24 32.46
C ASN A 46 0.34 18.97 33.33
N GLY A 47 0.69 19.15 34.59
CA GLY A 47 0.61 18.13 35.61
C GLY A 47 -0.84 17.71 35.82
N LEU A 48 -1.16 16.46 35.49
CA LEU A 48 -2.37 15.81 35.96
C LEU A 48 -2.15 15.36 37.38
N ALA A 49 -2.81 16.04 38.31
CA ALA A 49 -2.90 15.62 39.71
C ALA A 49 -3.71 14.32 39.77
N SER A 50 -3.05 13.25 40.16
CA SER A 50 -3.69 11.98 40.47
C SER A 50 -4.33 12.06 41.84
N THR A 51 -5.66 12.08 41.88
CA THR A 51 -6.45 11.90 43.14
C THR A 51 -6.49 10.43 43.45
N PRO A 52 -6.11 9.97 44.66
CA PRO A 52 -6.27 8.60 45.03
C PRO A 52 -7.74 8.29 45.38
N LEU A 53 -8.33 7.30 44.70
CA LEU A 53 -9.60 6.72 45.07
C LEU A 53 -9.42 5.89 46.35
N SER A 54 -10.02 6.35 47.42
CA SER A 54 -10.15 5.62 48.69
C SER A 54 -11.11 4.45 48.49
N MET A 55 -10.60 3.23 48.54
CA MET A 55 -11.41 2.03 48.71
C MET A 55 -11.73 1.85 50.19
N THR A 56 -13.02 1.94 50.55
CA THR A 56 -13.53 1.56 51.85
C THR A 56 -13.65 0.06 51.92
N ASP A 57 -12.95 -0.53 52.89
CA ASP A 57 -13.06 -1.92 53.31
C ASP A 57 -14.48 -2.25 53.79
N GLN A 58 -15.05 -3.31 53.21
CA GLN A 58 -16.15 -4.04 53.78
C GLN A 58 -15.68 -5.49 54.04
N PRO A 59 -15.85 -6.02 55.26
CA PRO A 59 -15.45 -7.39 55.55
C PRO A 59 -16.50 -8.39 55.07
N SER A 60 -16.17 -9.21 54.08
CA SER A 60 -16.98 -10.37 53.71
C SER A 60 -16.55 -11.62 54.50
N LYS A 61 -17.54 -12.29 55.02
CA LYS A 61 -17.47 -13.45 55.89
C LYS A 61 -16.84 -14.67 55.26
N ASN A 62 -15.93 -15.28 55.99
CA ASN A 62 -15.30 -16.57 55.73
C ASN A 62 -16.32 -17.66 55.36
N ASN A 63 -16.07 -18.36 54.25
CA ASN A 63 -16.57 -19.69 54.02
C ASN A 63 -15.37 -20.61 53.75
N HIS A 64 -15.14 -21.53 54.69
CA HIS A 64 -14.09 -22.55 54.64
C HIS A 64 -14.49 -23.59 53.60
N GLY A 65 -13.96 -23.43 52.35
CA GLY A 65 -13.92 -24.47 51.36
C GLY A 65 -12.49 -25.01 51.29
N LYS A 66 -12.31 -26.31 51.48
CA LYS A 66 -11.05 -27.02 51.37
C LYS A 66 -10.40 -26.71 50.03
N ASN A 67 -9.25 -26.07 50.04
CA ASN A 67 -8.40 -25.92 48.87
C ASN A 67 -7.67 -27.24 48.61
N ASP A 68 -8.11 -27.96 47.61
CA ASP A 68 -7.27 -28.95 46.95
C ASP A 68 -6.14 -28.21 46.24
N ASN A 69 -4.95 -28.56 46.66
CA ASN A 69 -3.68 -27.98 46.22
C ASN A 69 -3.44 -28.33 44.73
N MET A 70 -3.95 -27.52 43.81
CA MET A 70 -3.48 -27.53 42.42
C MET A 70 -2.14 -26.83 42.36
N ASN A 71 -1.10 -27.57 42.68
CA ASN A 71 0.27 -27.20 42.35
C ASN A 71 0.45 -27.41 40.82
N SER A 72 -0.14 -26.54 39.98
CA SER A 72 0.22 -26.48 38.58
C SER A 72 1.55 -25.74 38.50
N THR A 73 2.65 -26.44 38.69
CA THR A 73 3.91 -26.06 38.09
C THR A 73 3.62 -26.00 36.59
N THR A 74 3.38 -24.77 36.08
CA THR A 74 3.43 -24.50 34.66
C THR A 74 4.85 -24.87 34.24
N ASP A 75 4.98 -26.06 33.61
CA ASP A 75 6.24 -26.50 33.01
C ASP A 75 6.58 -25.45 31.96
N MET A 76 7.38 -24.45 32.33
CA MET A 76 7.97 -23.54 31.38
C MET A 76 8.85 -24.40 30.50
N PRO A 77 8.67 -24.36 29.15
CA PRO A 77 9.52 -25.13 28.26
C PRO A 77 10.98 -24.78 28.55
N GLU A 78 11.81 -25.81 28.63
CA GLU A 78 13.26 -25.69 28.77
C GLU A 78 13.75 -24.57 27.84
N ALA A 79 14.57 -23.69 28.37
CA ALA A 79 14.88 -22.37 27.85
C ALA A 79 14.83 -22.31 26.32
N ALA A 80 13.85 -21.58 25.79
CA ALA A 80 13.79 -21.26 24.38
C ALA A 80 15.17 -20.77 23.92
N PRO A 81 15.63 -21.13 22.71
CA PRO A 81 16.89 -20.64 22.19
C PRO A 81 16.93 -19.11 22.35
N THR A 82 18.04 -18.58 22.82
CA THR A 82 18.21 -17.16 23.08
C THR A 82 17.84 -16.38 21.82
N PHE A 83 16.78 -15.57 21.93
CA PHE A 83 16.33 -14.71 20.82
C PHE A 83 17.39 -13.64 20.54
N ASP A 84 17.89 -13.61 19.30
CA ASP A 84 18.82 -12.58 18.82
C ASP A 84 18.07 -11.70 17.81
N PRO A 85 17.76 -10.44 18.17
CA PRO A 85 17.05 -9.53 17.28
C PRO A 85 17.85 -9.17 16.02
N THR A 86 19.18 -9.33 16.01
CA THR A 86 20.03 -9.01 14.85
C THR A 86 19.84 -10.01 13.72
N ASN A 87 19.39 -11.23 14.05
CA ASN A 87 19.12 -12.31 13.10
C ASN A 87 17.62 -12.53 12.84
N PHE A 88 16.78 -11.59 13.30
CA PHE A 88 15.34 -11.71 13.10
C PHE A 88 14.96 -11.48 11.64
N THR A 89 14.37 -12.50 11.01
CA THR A 89 13.82 -12.41 9.64
C THR A 89 12.39 -12.96 9.62
N VAL A 90 11.51 -12.28 8.89
CA VAL A 90 10.12 -12.74 8.70
C VAL A 90 10.07 -13.90 7.70
N VAL A 91 10.87 -13.80 6.65
CA VAL A 91 11.02 -14.81 5.59
C VAL A 91 12.48 -14.84 5.14
N PRO A 92 12.97 -15.94 4.53
CA PRO A 92 14.31 -15.98 3.96
C PRO A 92 14.49 -14.88 2.90
N ALA A 93 15.62 -14.16 2.97
CA ALA A 93 15.96 -13.14 1.97
C ALA A 93 16.16 -13.80 0.59
N ARG A 94 15.79 -13.06 -0.45
CA ARG A 94 15.91 -13.47 -1.86
C ARG A 94 16.57 -12.37 -2.65
N THR A 95 17.35 -12.75 -3.64
CA THR A 95 17.96 -11.85 -4.61
C THR A 95 17.06 -11.67 -5.84
N PHE A 96 17.42 -10.77 -6.75
CA PHE A 96 16.73 -10.63 -8.03
C PHE A 96 16.69 -11.95 -8.81
N ASP A 97 17.77 -12.72 -8.77
CA ASP A 97 17.92 -13.95 -9.56
C ASP A 97 17.14 -15.15 -8.96
N ASP A 98 16.66 -15.04 -7.73
CA ASP A 98 15.77 -16.01 -7.07
C ASP A 98 14.29 -15.83 -7.41
N LEU A 99 13.93 -14.70 -7.99
CA LEU A 99 12.54 -14.39 -8.35
C LEU A 99 12.16 -15.12 -9.65
N ARG A 100 10.86 -15.37 -9.80
CA ARG A 100 10.31 -16.04 -10.98
C ARG A 100 9.09 -15.30 -11.52
N VAL A 101 8.98 -15.22 -12.84
CA VAL A 101 7.76 -14.75 -13.50
C VAL A 101 6.60 -15.68 -13.15
N GLY A 102 5.44 -15.13 -12.86
CA GLY A 102 4.25 -15.83 -12.42
C GLY A 102 4.12 -15.98 -10.89
N GLU A 103 5.13 -15.57 -10.10
CA GLU A 103 4.98 -15.54 -8.64
C GLU A 103 3.97 -14.49 -8.22
N ILE A 104 3.10 -14.83 -7.25
CA ILE A 104 2.03 -13.97 -6.76
C ILE A 104 2.20 -13.71 -5.27
N PHE A 105 2.28 -12.44 -4.91
CA PHE A 105 2.33 -11.94 -3.53
C PHE A 105 0.98 -11.33 -3.19
N ARG A 106 0.21 -12.00 -2.34
CA ARG A 106 -1.10 -11.53 -1.88
C ARG A 106 -0.95 -10.71 -0.60
N ALA A 107 -1.68 -9.60 -0.53
CA ALA A 107 -1.87 -8.89 0.72
C ALA A 107 -3.07 -9.49 1.48
N PRO A 108 -3.10 -9.38 2.82
CA PRO A 108 -4.31 -9.66 3.57
C PRO A 108 -5.49 -8.82 3.07
N SER A 109 -6.66 -9.44 2.96
CA SER A 109 -7.89 -8.71 2.64
C SER A 109 -8.24 -7.70 3.74
N ARG A 110 -8.89 -6.61 3.36
CA ARG A 110 -9.34 -5.59 4.31
C ARG A 110 -10.66 -4.99 3.88
N THR A 111 -11.61 -4.95 4.81
CA THR A 111 -12.85 -4.20 4.61
C THR A 111 -12.60 -2.72 4.84
N LEU A 112 -12.97 -1.91 3.86
CA LEU A 112 -12.94 -0.46 3.97
C LEU A 112 -14.07 0.04 4.88
N THR A 113 -13.77 1.03 5.68
CA THR A 113 -14.75 1.71 6.55
C THR A 113 -14.70 3.21 6.28
N ASP A 114 -15.71 3.94 6.77
CA ASP A 114 -15.71 5.41 6.71
C ASP A 114 -14.49 6.03 7.41
N ALA A 115 -13.98 5.37 8.47
CA ALA A 115 -12.76 5.81 9.13
C ALA A 115 -11.53 5.75 8.20
N HIS A 116 -11.41 4.70 7.38
CA HIS A 116 -10.35 4.62 6.39
C HIS A 116 -10.48 5.71 5.31
N ALA A 117 -11.71 5.97 4.83
CA ALA A 117 -11.97 7.02 3.85
C ALA A 117 -11.62 8.42 4.40
N SER A 118 -12.05 8.71 5.63
CA SER A 118 -11.77 9.99 6.31
C SER A 118 -10.28 10.19 6.57
N ALA A 119 -9.56 9.14 6.99
CA ALA A 119 -8.11 9.20 7.19
C ALA A 119 -7.37 9.48 5.88
N PHE A 120 -7.76 8.84 4.78
CA PHE A 120 -7.17 9.08 3.48
C PHE A 120 -7.46 10.49 2.96
N GLN A 121 -8.69 10.99 3.14
CA GLN A 121 -9.07 12.35 2.78
C GLN A 121 -8.20 13.38 3.51
N ALA A 122 -7.96 13.19 4.80
CA ALA A 122 -7.14 14.09 5.60
C ALA A 122 -5.68 14.13 5.12
N VAL A 123 -5.14 13.00 4.64
CA VAL A 123 -3.76 12.91 4.15
C VAL A 123 -3.63 13.39 2.70
N SER A 124 -4.58 13.04 1.83
CA SER A 124 -4.53 13.37 0.40
C SER A 124 -4.94 14.81 0.10
N VAL A 125 -5.67 15.45 1.04
CA VAL A 125 -6.29 16.78 0.84
C VAL A 125 -7.31 16.78 -0.32
N ASP A 126 -7.71 15.61 -0.80
CA ASP A 126 -8.74 15.48 -1.84
C ASP A 126 -10.13 15.55 -1.19
N ASN A 127 -10.69 16.76 -1.20
CA ASN A 127 -11.96 17.09 -0.58
C ASN A 127 -13.12 17.19 -1.60
N HIS A 128 -13.07 16.42 -2.69
CA HIS A 128 -14.20 16.41 -3.62
C HIS A 128 -15.42 15.75 -2.95
N PRO A 129 -16.62 16.37 -2.99
CA PRO A 129 -17.79 15.93 -2.22
C PRO A 129 -18.28 14.52 -2.58
N ILE A 130 -17.91 13.97 -3.74
CA ILE A 130 -18.23 12.59 -4.13
C ILE A 130 -17.72 11.56 -3.11
N HIS A 131 -16.70 11.91 -2.32
CA HIS A 131 -16.03 11.01 -1.40
C HIS A 131 -16.62 11.03 0.02
N TYR A 132 -17.47 12.03 0.37
CA TYR A 132 -17.98 12.18 1.73
C TYR A 132 -19.41 12.70 1.84
N ASP A 133 -19.97 13.32 0.78
CA ASP A 133 -21.34 13.85 0.79
C ASP A 133 -22.27 12.82 0.12
N VAL A 134 -23.09 12.16 0.95
CA VAL A 134 -24.05 11.13 0.50
C VAL A 134 -25.05 11.70 -0.48
N GLU A 135 -25.57 12.91 -0.24
CA GLU A 135 -26.58 13.53 -1.10
C GLU A 135 -25.95 13.99 -2.42
N TYR A 136 -24.71 14.46 -2.38
CA TYR A 136 -23.97 14.79 -3.60
C TYR A 136 -23.76 13.53 -4.45
N ALA A 137 -23.27 12.46 -3.86
CA ALA A 137 -23.04 11.18 -4.57
C ALA A 137 -24.33 10.66 -5.22
N ARG A 138 -25.45 10.65 -4.49
CA ARG A 138 -26.75 10.20 -5.01
C ARG A 138 -27.24 11.04 -6.19
N ARG A 139 -27.10 12.37 -6.12
CA ARG A 139 -27.48 13.27 -7.24
C ARG A 139 -26.67 13.01 -8.50
N HIS A 140 -25.46 12.43 -8.36
CA HIS A 140 -24.57 12.11 -9.48
C HIS A 140 -24.64 10.64 -9.89
N GLY A 141 -25.63 9.88 -9.39
CA GLY A 141 -25.90 8.51 -9.83
C GLY A 141 -25.17 7.41 -9.07
N HIS A 142 -24.45 7.76 -7.99
CA HIS A 142 -23.78 6.79 -7.12
C HIS A 142 -24.71 6.34 -5.99
N THR A 143 -24.55 5.09 -5.55
CA THR A 143 -25.36 4.54 -4.44
C THR A 143 -24.93 5.06 -3.06
N ALA A 144 -23.66 5.42 -2.92
CA ALA A 144 -23.00 5.92 -1.72
C ALA A 144 -21.76 6.73 -2.10
N PRO A 145 -21.11 7.43 -1.16
CA PRO A 145 -19.82 8.06 -1.43
C PRO A 145 -18.81 7.06 -1.97
N VAL A 146 -18.09 7.47 -3.02
CA VAL A 146 -17.08 6.65 -3.68
C VAL A 146 -15.75 6.79 -2.94
N VAL A 147 -15.08 5.69 -2.64
CA VAL A 147 -13.73 5.70 -2.06
C VAL A 147 -12.74 6.31 -3.05
N HIS A 148 -11.78 7.10 -2.56
CA HIS A 148 -10.74 7.71 -3.39
C HIS A 148 -10.00 6.64 -4.21
N GLY A 149 -9.87 6.85 -5.51
CA GLY A 149 -9.14 5.91 -6.38
C GLY A 149 -7.70 5.69 -5.92
N LEU A 150 -7.00 6.76 -5.52
CA LEU A 150 -5.64 6.67 -4.97
C LEU A 150 -5.58 5.90 -3.65
N GLN A 151 -6.66 5.88 -2.85
CA GLN A 151 -6.75 5.02 -1.67
C GLN A 151 -6.81 3.55 -2.08
N VAL A 152 -7.59 3.21 -3.11
CA VAL A 152 -7.64 1.84 -3.65
C VAL A 152 -6.27 1.44 -4.19
N LEU A 153 -5.56 2.33 -4.89
CA LEU A 153 -4.19 2.09 -5.34
C LEU A 153 -3.24 1.82 -4.15
N ALA A 154 -3.38 2.55 -3.03
CA ALA A 154 -2.53 2.35 -1.86
C ALA A 154 -2.62 0.93 -1.27
N PHE A 155 -3.70 0.18 -1.53
CA PHE A 155 -3.81 -1.24 -1.15
C PHE A 155 -2.85 -2.15 -1.92
N THR A 156 -2.31 -1.69 -3.05
CA THR A 156 -1.30 -2.41 -3.82
C THR A 156 0.13 -2.03 -3.42
N ALA A 157 0.30 -1.18 -2.39
CA ALA A 157 1.63 -0.84 -1.90
C ALA A 157 2.43 -2.12 -1.60
N PRO A 158 3.71 -2.20 -1.99
CA PRO A 158 4.50 -3.42 -1.83
C PRO A 158 4.52 -3.90 -0.38
N GLY A 159 4.59 -2.98 0.59
CA GLY A 159 4.57 -3.28 2.03
C GLY A 159 3.26 -3.89 2.55
N ALA A 160 2.19 -3.89 1.78
CA ALA A 160 0.97 -4.61 2.10
C ALA A 160 1.12 -6.13 1.93
N THR A 161 2.13 -6.61 1.19
CA THR A 161 2.45 -8.01 0.94
C THR A 161 3.75 -8.41 1.65
N LEU A 162 4.14 -9.69 1.53
CA LEU A 162 5.46 -10.14 1.99
C LEU A 162 6.58 -9.84 0.99
N PHE A 163 6.28 -9.29 -0.19
CA PHE A 163 7.28 -9.03 -1.22
C PHE A 163 8.49 -8.22 -0.72
N PRO A 164 8.34 -7.10 0.01
CA PRO A 164 9.48 -6.35 0.52
C PRO A 164 10.30 -7.14 1.55
N GLN A 165 9.67 -8.06 2.28
CA GLN A 165 10.38 -8.88 3.27
C GLN A 165 11.34 -9.86 2.60
N TYR A 166 10.95 -10.39 1.41
CA TYR A 166 11.84 -11.25 0.62
C TYR A 166 13.02 -10.51 0.01
N ILE A 167 12.85 -9.26 -0.41
CA ILE A 167 13.83 -8.51 -1.22
C ILE A 167 14.49 -7.35 -0.47
N GLY A 168 14.25 -7.20 0.85
CA GLY A 168 14.67 -6.02 1.62
C GLY A 168 16.13 -5.65 1.46
N ASP A 169 17.02 -6.65 1.48
CA ASP A 169 18.47 -6.43 1.40
C ASP A 169 18.96 -5.99 0.02
N VAL A 170 18.19 -6.29 -1.03
CA VAL A 170 18.54 -5.98 -2.42
C VAL A 170 17.66 -4.90 -3.04
N PHE A 171 16.66 -4.40 -2.31
CA PHE A 171 15.75 -3.36 -2.79
C PHE A 171 16.49 -2.03 -2.95
N ILE A 172 16.38 -1.44 -4.15
CA ILE A 172 16.96 -0.12 -4.46
C ILE A 172 15.86 0.93 -4.50
N ALA A 173 14.81 0.71 -5.29
CA ALA A 173 13.76 1.69 -5.50
C ALA A 173 12.45 1.09 -6.01
N PHE A 174 11.34 1.73 -5.65
CA PHE A 174 10.06 1.62 -6.34
C PHE A 174 10.01 2.74 -7.36
N THR A 175 10.09 2.41 -8.64
CA THR A 175 10.39 3.39 -9.70
C THR A 175 9.17 3.88 -10.45
N GLU A 176 8.12 3.06 -10.52
CA GLU A 176 6.92 3.39 -11.28
C GLU A 176 5.69 2.69 -10.72
N ALA A 177 4.57 3.39 -10.71
CA ALA A 177 3.24 2.82 -10.52
C ALA A 177 2.28 3.38 -11.57
N SER A 178 1.54 2.51 -12.25
CA SER A 178 0.44 2.87 -13.12
C SER A 178 -0.80 2.09 -12.75
N CYS A 179 -1.98 2.65 -12.95
CA CYS A 179 -3.22 1.92 -12.71
C CYS A 179 -4.39 2.42 -13.54
N LYS A 180 -5.40 1.56 -13.64
CA LYS A 180 -6.74 1.86 -14.15
C LYS A 180 -7.75 1.51 -13.06
N PHE A 181 -8.63 2.43 -12.75
CA PHE A 181 -9.78 2.21 -11.88
C PHE A 181 -10.92 1.69 -12.74
N LEU A 182 -11.37 0.47 -12.49
CA LEU A 182 -12.31 -0.24 -13.36
C LEU A 182 -13.73 -0.22 -12.82
N LYS A 183 -13.88 -0.15 -11.48
CA LYS A 183 -15.17 -0.10 -10.79
C LYS A 183 -15.08 0.75 -9.55
N GLU A 184 -16.22 1.30 -9.14
CA GLU A 184 -16.35 2.02 -7.89
C GLU A 184 -16.17 1.09 -6.70
N VAL A 185 -15.57 1.66 -5.66
CA VAL A 185 -15.41 1.03 -4.35
C VAL A 185 -16.08 1.93 -3.32
N HIS A 186 -16.79 1.32 -2.39
CA HIS A 186 -17.50 2.02 -1.31
C HIS A 186 -17.06 1.52 0.06
N ALA A 187 -17.34 2.29 1.10
CA ALA A 187 -17.23 1.80 2.46
C ALA A 187 -18.10 0.55 2.63
N GLY A 188 -17.57 -0.47 3.30
CA GLY A 188 -18.18 -1.79 3.38
C GLY A 188 -17.63 -2.81 2.38
N ASP A 189 -16.99 -2.39 1.29
CA ASP A 189 -16.32 -3.32 0.38
C ASP A 189 -15.05 -3.91 1.02
N THR A 190 -14.83 -5.20 0.79
CA THR A 190 -13.60 -5.91 1.18
C THR A 190 -12.71 -6.07 -0.03
N LEU A 191 -11.48 -5.59 0.07
CA LEU A 191 -10.50 -5.59 -1.01
C LEU A 191 -9.48 -6.70 -0.84
N TYR A 192 -9.09 -7.33 -1.96
CA TYR A 192 -8.17 -8.45 -2.08
C TYR A 192 -7.03 -8.08 -3.02
N PRO A 193 -5.96 -7.43 -2.54
CA PRO A 193 -4.85 -7.01 -3.38
C PRO A 193 -3.88 -8.16 -3.68
N ALA A 194 -3.26 -8.10 -4.86
CA ALA A 194 -2.18 -9.01 -5.23
C ALA A 194 -1.18 -8.33 -6.18
N LEU A 195 0.08 -8.73 -6.06
CA LEU A 195 1.16 -8.40 -6.99
C LEU A 195 1.64 -9.70 -7.64
N GLU A 196 1.64 -9.77 -8.96
CA GLU A 196 2.17 -10.91 -9.74
C GLU A 196 3.40 -10.44 -10.52
N ILE A 197 4.52 -11.13 -10.40
CA ILE A 197 5.69 -10.84 -11.23
C ILE A 197 5.38 -11.20 -12.68
N VAL A 198 5.39 -10.20 -13.57
CA VAL A 198 5.10 -10.39 -15.00
C VAL A 198 6.35 -10.26 -15.87
N ALA A 199 7.40 -9.60 -15.38
CA ALA A 199 8.68 -9.52 -16.08
C ALA A 199 9.84 -9.32 -15.11
N LEU A 200 10.99 -9.90 -15.49
CA LEU A 200 12.29 -9.73 -14.84
C LEU A 200 13.28 -9.28 -15.91
N THR A 201 13.81 -8.07 -15.79
CA THR A 201 14.71 -7.48 -16.78
C THR A 201 16.06 -7.18 -16.14
N PRO A 202 17.10 -8.02 -16.35
CA PRO A 202 18.44 -7.75 -15.85
C PRO A 202 19.04 -6.48 -16.48
N GLN A 203 19.78 -5.69 -15.67
CA GLN A 203 20.41 -4.43 -16.07
C GLN A 203 21.80 -4.30 -15.41
N GLY A 204 22.77 -5.11 -15.86
CA GLY A 204 24.09 -5.15 -15.22
C GLY A 204 24.01 -5.62 -13.77
N ASP A 205 24.48 -4.78 -12.82
CA ASP A 205 24.48 -5.06 -11.38
C ASP A 205 23.12 -4.87 -10.71
N SER A 206 22.10 -4.56 -11.49
CA SER A 206 20.72 -4.42 -11.02
C SER A 206 19.76 -5.18 -11.93
N GLY A 207 18.49 -5.21 -11.55
CA GLY A 207 17.44 -5.76 -12.38
C GLY A 207 16.10 -5.11 -12.06
N GLN A 208 15.30 -4.90 -13.09
CA GLN A 208 13.94 -4.38 -12.95
C GLN A 208 12.95 -5.55 -12.79
N VAL A 209 12.18 -5.51 -11.73
CA VAL A 209 11.02 -6.37 -11.52
C VAL A 209 9.77 -5.61 -11.91
N THR A 210 9.00 -6.13 -12.86
CA THR A 210 7.67 -5.58 -13.19
C THR A 210 6.63 -6.50 -12.60
N THR A 211 5.71 -5.94 -11.80
CA THR A 211 4.58 -6.68 -11.26
C THR A 211 3.28 -6.13 -11.81
N ARG A 212 2.34 -7.04 -12.06
CA ARG A 212 0.93 -6.72 -12.27
C ARG A 212 0.28 -6.54 -10.90
N ALA A 213 -0.31 -5.37 -10.66
CA ALA A 213 -1.08 -5.08 -9.47
C ALA A 213 -2.57 -5.27 -9.75
N THR A 214 -3.25 -6.06 -8.94
CA THR A 214 -4.69 -6.28 -9.04
C THR A 214 -5.37 -6.10 -7.70
N VAL A 215 -6.55 -5.51 -7.70
CA VAL A 215 -7.43 -5.47 -6.53
C VAL A 215 -8.80 -5.98 -6.95
N HIS A 216 -9.27 -7.01 -6.26
CA HIS A 216 -10.63 -7.52 -6.40
C HIS A 216 -11.47 -7.13 -5.18
N ASN A 217 -12.78 -7.05 -5.34
CA ASN A 217 -13.70 -6.90 -4.22
C ASN A 217 -14.28 -8.27 -3.78
N GLN A 218 -15.13 -8.27 -2.76
CA GLN A 218 -15.79 -9.47 -2.22
C GLN A 218 -16.74 -10.18 -3.20
N ARG A 219 -17.10 -9.53 -4.30
CA ARG A 219 -17.90 -10.14 -5.38
C ARG A 219 -17.05 -10.78 -6.48
N GLY A 220 -15.70 -10.80 -6.29
CA GLY A 220 -14.75 -11.29 -7.30
C GLY A 220 -14.57 -10.32 -8.48
N GLU A 221 -15.06 -9.09 -8.38
CA GLU A 221 -14.93 -8.10 -9.44
C GLU A 221 -13.55 -7.42 -9.35
N LEU A 222 -12.87 -7.31 -10.49
CA LEU A 222 -11.64 -6.55 -10.62
C LEU A 222 -11.96 -5.05 -10.56
N VAL A 223 -11.54 -4.37 -9.50
CA VAL A 223 -11.80 -2.94 -9.27
C VAL A 223 -10.62 -2.06 -9.66
N LEU A 224 -9.39 -2.60 -9.58
CA LEU A 224 -8.16 -1.93 -10.00
C LEU A 224 -7.24 -2.92 -10.70
N PHE A 225 -6.61 -2.44 -11.77
CA PHE A 225 -5.56 -3.13 -12.51
C PHE A 225 -4.41 -2.15 -12.78
N GLY A 226 -3.16 -2.59 -12.61
CA GLY A 226 -2.01 -1.73 -12.84
C GLY A 226 -0.70 -2.48 -12.95
N GLU A 227 0.37 -1.73 -13.06
CA GLU A 227 1.73 -2.24 -13.04
C GLU A 227 2.59 -1.44 -12.07
N HIS A 228 3.48 -2.14 -11.37
CA HIS A 228 4.51 -1.55 -10.55
C HIS A 228 5.88 -2.00 -11.03
N LYS A 229 6.88 -1.11 -10.97
CA LYS A 229 8.26 -1.43 -11.31
C LYS A 229 9.17 -1.16 -10.12
N TYR A 230 10.03 -2.13 -9.84
CA TYR A 230 10.99 -2.10 -8.75
C TYR A 230 12.38 -2.31 -9.31
N LEU A 231 13.35 -1.59 -8.79
CA LEU A 231 14.75 -1.80 -9.07
C LEU A 231 15.38 -2.55 -7.90
N LEU A 232 16.01 -3.68 -8.18
CA LEU A 232 16.71 -4.52 -7.21
C LEU A 232 18.18 -4.62 -7.57
N ARG A 233 19.05 -4.74 -6.57
CA ARG A 233 20.45 -5.11 -6.77
C ARG A 233 20.54 -6.58 -7.16
N ARG A 234 21.40 -6.90 -8.11
CA ARG A 234 21.83 -8.26 -8.37
C ARG A 234 23.10 -8.52 -7.57
N LEU A 235 23.15 -9.66 -6.91
CA LEU A 235 24.38 -10.14 -6.29
C LEU A 235 25.11 -10.93 -7.37
N THR A 236 26.03 -10.27 -8.08
CA THR A 236 26.95 -10.98 -8.99
C THR A 236 27.75 -11.99 -8.18
N GLN A 237 27.65 -13.26 -8.56
CA GLN A 237 28.47 -14.34 -8.01
C GLN A 237 29.93 -14.14 -8.40
#